data_fed0c624ff709bff71910c458276fa47
#
_entry.id   fed0c624ff709bff71910c458276fa47
#
_cell.length_a   1.000
_cell.length_b   1.000
_cell.length_c   1.000
_cell.angle_alpha   90.00
_cell.angle_beta   90.00
_cell.angle_gamma   90.00
#
_symmetry.space_group_name_H-M   'P 1'
#
loop_
_entity.id
_entity.type
_entity.pdbx_description
1 polymer ?
#
loop_
_entity_poly.entity_id
_entity_poly.type
_entity_poly.pdbx_seq_one_letter_code
_entity_poly.pdbx_strand_id
1 'polypeptide(L)'
;LDFKMKKENQEILKFNCENNLREDDYYVSNSNAHVYNLLNKWPKWEKNFLNISGENFSGKTHLVNIFLKKYNGIKFEAQNLKNKNLKEIKIYQNIILENFDTRIDEKLAYTLFNIIEQDNKYLIITSNKQIVDFKFKLDDLNSRCKNFILLNINKPDDELIFALILKNLSDKQISLDNKLINYIVKRIDRSYGKIFDFIYKIDELSLKKMKSIDLKIIKEALGE
;
A
#
# COMPACT_ATOMS: atom_id res chain seq x y z
N LEU A 1 -2.43 54.62 -19.29
CA LEU A 1 -2.43 53.25 -19.86
C LEU A 1 -2.23 52.27 -18.73
N ASP A 2 -3.37 51.84 -18.13
CA ASP A 2 -3.37 50.82 -17.07
C ASP A 2 -3.19 49.44 -17.69
N PHE A 3 -2.04 48.81 -17.48
CA PHE A 3 -1.81 47.41 -17.77
C PHE A 3 -2.45 46.59 -16.64
N LYS A 4 -3.70 46.14 -16.83
CA LYS A 4 -4.27 45.04 -16.02
C LYS A 4 -3.54 43.73 -16.37
N MET A 5 -2.63 43.29 -15.51
CA MET A 5 -2.10 41.91 -15.56
C MET A 5 -3.26 40.95 -15.33
N LYS A 6 -3.59 40.16 -16.37
CA LYS A 6 -4.45 38.98 -16.25
C LYS A 6 -3.76 38.03 -15.29
N LYS A 7 -4.44 37.63 -14.21
CA LYS A 7 -4.06 36.47 -13.40
C LYS A 7 -4.15 35.24 -14.30
N GLU A 8 -3.02 34.79 -14.82
CA GLU A 8 -2.94 33.46 -15.43
C GLU A 8 -3.15 32.42 -14.33
N ASN A 9 -4.18 31.59 -14.50
CA ASN A 9 -4.37 30.41 -13.66
C ASN A 9 -3.24 29.45 -13.96
N GLN A 10 -2.30 29.32 -13.05
CA GLN A 10 -1.24 28.33 -13.14
C GLN A 10 -1.86 26.94 -12.97
N GLU A 11 -1.93 26.16 -14.05
CA GLU A 11 -2.38 24.76 -14.00
C GLU A 11 -1.30 23.88 -13.36
N ILE A 12 -1.67 23.18 -12.30
CA ILE A 12 -0.78 22.20 -11.66
C ILE A 12 -0.79 20.95 -12.52
N LEU A 13 0.27 20.73 -13.29
CA LEU A 13 0.49 19.49 -14.01
C LEU A 13 0.74 18.35 -13.02
N LYS A 14 -0.17 17.40 -12.96
CA LYS A 14 0.01 16.17 -12.18
C LYS A 14 0.91 15.23 -12.96
N PHE A 15 2.17 15.18 -12.63
CA PHE A 15 3.06 14.12 -13.09
C PHE A 15 2.80 12.87 -12.26
N ASN A 16 2.40 11.78 -12.90
CA ASN A 16 2.44 10.46 -12.30
C ASN A 16 3.92 10.04 -12.17
N CYS A 17 4.55 10.41 -11.07
CA CYS A 17 5.83 9.80 -10.71
C CYS A 17 5.54 8.32 -10.40
N GLU A 18 6.05 7.40 -11.21
CA GLU A 18 6.13 6.00 -10.82
C GLU A 18 6.92 5.94 -9.52
N ASN A 19 6.25 5.58 -8.44
CA ASN A 19 6.89 5.43 -7.14
C ASN A 19 7.95 4.33 -7.28
N ASN A 20 9.22 4.72 -7.28
CA ASN A 20 10.35 3.80 -7.22
C ASN A 20 10.34 3.13 -5.84
N LEU A 21 9.56 2.04 -5.72
CA LEU A 21 9.38 1.28 -4.49
C LEU A 21 10.65 0.45 -4.24
N ARG A 22 11.69 1.10 -3.67
CA ARG A 22 12.94 0.45 -3.26
C ARG A 22 12.78 -0.17 -1.87
N GLU A 23 13.57 -1.19 -1.57
CA GLU A 23 13.57 -1.82 -0.25
C GLU A 23 13.97 -0.80 0.85
N ASP A 24 14.97 0.05 0.58
CA ASP A 24 15.43 1.11 1.48
C ASP A 24 14.35 2.17 1.79
N ASP A 25 13.34 2.26 0.93
CA ASP A 25 12.20 3.18 1.10
C ASP A 25 11.08 2.60 1.97
N TYR A 26 11.16 1.33 2.36
CA TYR A 26 10.17 0.69 3.20
C TYR A 26 10.57 0.77 4.67
N TYR A 27 9.89 1.62 5.44
CA TYR A 27 10.15 1.74 6.86
C TYR A 27 9.47 0.62 7.64
N VAL A 28 10.26 -0.17 8.38
CA VAL A 28 9.78 -1.25 9.24
C VAL A 28 9.59 -0.72 10.66
N SER A 29 8.37 -0.82 11.18
CA SER A 29 7.99 -0.45 12.55
C SER A 29 7.21 -1.59 13.21
N ASN A 30 6.80 -1.43 14.46
CA ASN A 30 5.97 -2.40 15.16
C ASN A 30 4.64 -2.69 14.42
N SER A 31 4.14 -1.73 13.63
CA SER A 31 2.90 -1.86 12.87
C SER A 31 2.97 -2.89 11.74
N ASN A 32 4.14 -3.13 11.15
CA ASN A 32 4.32 -3.94 9.94
C ASN A 32 5.47 -4.97 10.01
N ALA A 33 6.30 -4.94 11.08
CA ALA A 33 7.48 -5.79 11.20
C ALA A 33 7.17 -7.29 11.07
N HIS A 34 6.05 -7.76 11.62
CA HIS A 34 5.67 -9.17 11.54
C HIS A 34 5.39 -9.63 10.10
N VAL A 35 4.79 -8.76 9.28
CA VAL A 35 4.56 -9.02 7.84
C VAL A 35 5.88 -9.07 7.09
N TYR A 36 6.73 -8.04 7.27
CA TYR A 36 8.04 -7.95 6.65
C TYR A 36 8.92 -9.15 7.00
N ASN A 37 8.97 -9.52 8.28
CA ASN A 37 9.77 -10.63 8.78
C ASN A 37 9.30 -11.98 8.24
N LEU A 38 7.97 -12.20 8.11
CA LEU A 38 7.47 -13.46 7.54
C LEU A 38 7.78 -13.55 6.04
N LEU A 39 7.62 -12.48 5.28
CA LEU A 39 7.99 -12.47 3.85
C LEU A 39 9.45 -12.83 3.64
N ASN A 40 10.35 -12.33 4.49
CA ASN A 40 11.78 -12.64 4.42
C ASN A 40 12.15 -14.08 4.83
N LYS A 41 11.23 -14.84 5.44
CA LYS A 41 11.44 -16.26 5.75
C LYS A 41 11.13 -17.18 4.57
N TRP A 42 10.65 -16.66 3.45
CA TRP A 42 10.42 -17.48 2.26
C TRP A 42 11.68 -18.29 1.89
N PRO A 43 11.58 -19.55 1.47
CA PRO A 43 10.36 -20.36 1.29
C PRO A 43 9.92 -21.15 2.54
N LYS A 44 10.44 -20.85 3.72
CA LYS A 44 10.18 -21.59 4.98
C LYS A 44 8.87 -21.10 5.66
N TRP A 45 7.81 -20.94 4.89
CA TRP A 45 6.48 -20.66 5.44
C TRP A 45 5.78 -21.96 5.83
N GLU A 46 4.93 -21.91 6.84
CA GLU A 46 4.14 -23.06 7.28
C GLU A 46 3.08 -23.50 6.26
N LYS A 47 2.61 -22.56 5.43
CA LYS A 47 1.61 -22.79 4.38
C LYS A 47 1.99 -22.01 3.12
N ASN A 48 1.51 -22.50 1.98
CA ASN A 48 1.78 -21.88 0.67
C ASN A 48 0.89 -20.68 0.36
N PHE A 49 -0.09 -20.39 1.20
CA PHE A 49 -1.07 -19.33 1.00
C PHE A 49 -0.91 -18.24 2.05
N LEU A 50 -0.69 -17.02 1.61
CA LEU A 50 -0.47 -15.85 2.46
C LEU A 50 -1.44 -14.73 2.11
N ASN A 51 -2.16 -14.18 3.08
CA ASN A 51 -2.96 -12.98 2.91
C ASN A 51 -2.38 -11.82 3.72
N ILE A 52 -2.00 -10.74 3.03
CA ILE A 52 -1.58 -9.47 3.62
C ILE A 52 -2.75 -8.51 3.53
N SER A 53 -3.38 -8.23 4.67
CA SER A 53 -4.48 -7.28 4.80
C SER A 53 -4.04 -5.96 5.42
N GLY A 54 -4.78 -4.90 5.19
CA GLY A 54 -4.54 -3.58 5.77
C GLY A 54 -5.21 -2.46 4.99
N GLU A 55 -5.27 -1.27 5.59
CA GLU A 55 -5.84 -0.08 4.96
C GLU A 55 -5.20 0.23 3.59
N ASN A 56 -5.89 1.04 2.78
CA ASN A 56 -5.28 1.65 1.61
C ASN A 56 -4.05 2.46 2.05
N PHE A 57 -3.03 2.50 1.22
CA PHE A 57 -1.74 3.17 1.50
C PHE A 57 -0.89 2.55 2.63
N SER A 58 -1.27 1.41 3.21
CA SER A 58 -0.49 0.77 4.29
C SER A 58 0.82 0.11 3.83
N GLY A 59 1.17 0.20 2.56
CA GLY A 59 2.43 -0.33 2.02
C GLY A 59 2.36 -1.79 1.53
N LYS A 60 1.16 -2.40 1.38
CA LYS A 60 1.00 -3.77 0.85
C LYS A 60 1.69 -3.97 -0.50
N THR A 61 1.38 -3.09 -1.46
CA THR A 61 2.01 -3.11 -2.81
C THR A 61 3.53 -2.94 -2.75
N HIS A 62 4.03 -2.13 -1.81
CA HIS A 62 5.46 -1.97 -1.61
C HIS A 62 6.11 -3.29 -1.16
N LEU A 63 5.53 -3.94 -0.15
CA LEU A 63 6.00 -5.24 0.36
C LEU A 63 6.05 -6.32 -0.72
N VAL A 64 4.99 -6.46 -1.52
CA VAL A 64 4.97 -7.49 -2.57
C VAL A 64 5.94 -7.17 -3.71
N ASN A 65 6.22 -5.90 -3.99
CA ASN A 65 7.24 -5.51 -4.96
C ASN A 65 8.66 -5.79 -4.44
N ILE A 66 8.94 -5.54 -3.15
CA ILE A 66 10.21 -5.95 -2.51
C ILE A 66 10.37 -7.48 -2.62
N PHE A 67 9.32 -8.24 -2.29
CA PHE A 67 9.33 -9.69 -2.39
C PHE A 67 9.65 -10.17 -3.81
N LEU A 68 8.99 -9.58 -4.84
CA LEU A 68 9.21 -9.96 -6.24
C LEU A 68 10.60 -9.58 -6.77
N LYS A 69 11.21 -8.50 -6.28
CA LYS A 69 12.59 -8.15 -6.61
C LYS A 69 13.59 -9.17 -6.06
N LYS A 70 13.29 -9.75 -4.90
CA LYS A 70 14.14 -10.73 -4.23
C LYS A 70 13.88 -12.16 -4.71
N TYR A 71 12.62 -12.48 -4.96
CA TYR A 71 12.18 -13.82 -5.32
C TYR A 71 11.33 -13.77 -6.58
N ASN A 72 11.83 -14.37 -7.66
CA ASN A 72 11.13 -14.34 -8.95
C ASN A 72 9.66 -14.81 -8.84
N GLY A 73 8.75 -14.12 -9.52
CA GLY A 73 7.32 -14.41 -9.48
C GLY A 73 6.53 -13.58 -10.46
N ILE A 74 5.22 -13.75 -10.46
CA ILE A 74 4.29 -13.00 -11.31
C ILE A 74 3.21 -12.33 -10.48
N LYS A 75 2.79 -11.12 -10.89
CA LYS A 75 1.82 -10.30 -10.19
C LYS A 75 0.65 -9.94 -11.10
N PHE A 76 -0.57 -10.05 -10.56
CA PHE A 76 -1.80 -9.63 -11.21
C PHE A 76 -2.65 -8.81 -10.27
N GLU A 77 -3.40 -7.86 -10.82
CA GLU A 77 -4.57 -7.30 -10.16
C GLU A 77 -5.68 -8.34 -10.14
N ALA A 78 -6.23 -8.62 -8.95
CA ALA A 78 -7.21 -9.69 -8.76
C ALA A 78 -8.42 -9.58 -9.71
N GLN A 79 -8.91 -8.36 -9.92
CA GLN A 79 -10.05 -8.09 -10.81
C GLN A 79 -9.75 -8.28 -12.30
N ASN A 80 -8.47 -8.23 -12.69
CA ASN A 80 -8.02 -8.40 -14.07
C ASN A 80 -7.60 -9.83 -14.39
N LEU A 81 -7.68 -10.73 -13.41
CA LEU A 81 -7.34 -12.15 -13.61
C LEU A 81 -8.30 -12.78 -14.61
N LYS A 82 -7.76 -13.52 -15.59
CA LYS A 82 -8.51 -14.20 -16.65
C LYS A 82 -7.99 -15.62 -16.85
N ASN A 83 -8.78 -16.50 -17.43
CA ASN A 83 -8.39 -17.88 -17.73
C ASN A 83 -7.06 -17.99 -18.50
N LYS A 84 -6.78 -17.05 -19.41
CA LYS A 84 -5.51 -17.03 -20.16
C LYS A 84 -4.27 -16.90 -19.25
N ASN A 85 -4.40 -16.20 -18.11
CA ASN A 85 -3.31 -16.02 -17.18
C ASN A 85 -2.93 -17.29 -16.41
N LEU A 86 -3.83 -18.28 -16.35
CA LEU A 86 -3.52 -19.57 -15.70
C LEU A 86 -2.35 -20.31 -16.35
N LYS A 87 -2.11 -20.09 -17.65
CA LYS A 87 -0.94 -20.65 -18.36
C LYS A 87 0.37 -20.00 -17.88
N GLU A 88 0.38 -18.69 -17.69
CA GLU A 88 1.54 -17.95 -17.19
C GLU A 88 1.82 -18.31 -15.72
N ILE A 89 0.77 -18.45 -14.91
CA ILE A 89 0.86 -18.83 -13.50
C ILE A 89 1.58 -20.17 -13.33
N LYS A 90 1.39 -21.12 -14.25
CA LYS A 90 2.08 -22.42 -14.18
C LYS A 90 3.60 -22.33 -14.31
N ILE A 91 4.12 -21.27 -14.92
CA ILE A 91 5.57 -21.08 -15.15
C ILE A 91 6.27 -20.59 -13.86
N TYR A 92 5.60 -19.79 -13.05
CA TYR A 92 6.19 -19.12 -11.89
C TYR A 92 5.94 -19.91 -10.59
N GLN A 93 6.90 -19.83 -9.66
CA GLN A 93 6.78 -20.43 -8.33
C GLN A 93 5.99 -19.53 -7.37
N ASN A 94 6.15 -18.21 -7.50
CA ASN A 94 5.51 -17.21 -6.64
C ASN A 94 4.48 -16.45 -7.44
N ILE A 95 3.24 -16.42 -6.96
CA ILE A 95 2.10 -15.74 -7.57
C ILE A 95 1.58 -14.69 -6.59
N ILE A 96 1.32 -13.49 -7.08
CA ILE A 96 0.76 -12.40 -6.30
C ILE A 96 -0.54 -11.94 -6.93
N LEU A 97 -1.60 -11.85 -6.10
CA LEU A 97 -2.86 -11.20 -6.45
C LEU A 97 -3.02 -9.94 -5.60
N GLU A 98 -2.96 -8.78 -6.24
CA GLU A 98 -3.19 -7.51 -5.56
C GLU A 98 -4.67 -7.11 -5.57
N ASN A 99 -5.07 -6.40 -4.51
CA ASN A 99 -6.40 -5.81 -4.37
C ASN A 99 -7.54 -6.83 -4.48
N PHE A 100 -7.34 -7.98 -3.82
CA PHE A 100 -8.32 -9.06 -3.79
C PHE A 100 -9.57 -8.65 -3.01
N ASP A 101 -10.74 -8.86 -3.62
CA ASP A 101 -12.05 -8.62 -3.00
C ASP A 101 -13.14 -9.51 -3.64
N THR A 102 -14.40 -9.30 -3.25
CA THR A 102 -15.55 -10.09 -3.72
C THR A 102 -15.93 -9.87 -5.19
N ARG A 103 -15.28 -8.99 -5.92
CA ARG A 103 -15.53 -8.74 -7.35
C ARG A 103 -14.74 -9.68 -8.26
N ILE A 104 -13.86 -10.51 -7.69
CA ILE A 104 -13.14 -11.53 -8.46
C ILE A 104 -14.11 -12.60 -8.98
N ASP A 105 -13.80 -13.20 -10.13
CA ASP A 105 -14.48 -14.42 -10.58
C ASP A 105 -14.15 -15.56 -9.59
N GLU A 106 -15.15 -15.98 -8.80
CA GLU A 106 -14.98 -16.97 -7.73
C GLU A 106 -14.54 -18.33 -8.26
N LYS A 107 -15.03 -18.75 -9.44
CA LYS A 107 -14.63 -20.02 -10.06
C LYS A 107 -13.17 -19.98 -10.51
N LEU A 108 -12.75 -18.83 -11.04
CA LEU A 108 -11.38 -18.63 -11.46
C LEU A 108 -10.43 -18.58 -10.26
N ALA A 109 -10.82 -17.89 -9.17
CA ALA A 109 -10.07 -17.87 -7.93
C ALA A 109 -9.92 -19.28 -7.33
N TYR A 110 -11.01 -20.05 -7.29
CA TYR A 110 -11.00 -21.44 -6.83
C TYR A 110 -10.07 -22.31 -7.69
N THR A 111 -10.14 -22.17 -9.02
CA THR A 111 -9.24 -22.88 -9.93
C THR A 111 -7.79 -22.52 -9.70
N LEU A 112 -7.49 -21.23 -9.49
CA LEU A 112 -6.14 -20.78 -9.16
C LEU A 112 -5.64 -21.41 -7.85
N PHE A 113 -6.46 -21.41 -6.78
CA PHE A 113 -6.07 -22.00 -5.50
C PHE A 113 -5.76 -23.52 -5.65
N ASN A 114 -6.51 -24.21 -6.48
CA ASN A 114 -6.23 -25.62 -6.79
C ASN A 114 -4.89 -25.79 -7.51
N ILE A 115 -4.56 -24.96 -8.49
CA ILE A 115 -3.27 -24.99 -9.19
C ILE A 115 -2.14 -24.72 -8.21
N ILE A 116 -2.26 -23.72 -7.33
CA ILE A 116 -1.24 -23.39 -6.33
C ILE A 116 -0.94 -24.59 -5.42
N GLU A 117 -1.99 -25.26 -4.95
CA GLU A 117 -1.85 -26.41 -4.06
C GLU A 117 -1.27 -27.64 -4.79
N GLN A 118 -1.80 -27.99 -5.97
CA GLN A 118 -1.37 -29.15 -6.75
C GLN A 118 0.07 -29.05 -7.25
N ASP A 119 0.48 -27.84 -7.69
CA ASP A 119 1.82 -27.58 -8.21
C ASP A 119 2.82 -27.16 -7.11
N ASN A 120 2.41 -27.19 -5.84
CA ASN A 120 3.20 -26.77 -4.68
C ASN A 120 3.84 -25.38 -4.84
N LYS A 121 3.05 -24.41 -5.33
CA LYS A 121 3.44 -23.00 -5.54
C LYS A 121 3.08 -22.14 -4.33
N TYR A 122 3.54 -20.90 -4.32
CA TYR A 122 3.22 -19.93 -3.29
C TYR A 122 2.29 -18.84 -3.83
N LEU A 123 1.28 -18.49 -3.05
CA LEU A 123 0.33 -17.42 -3.36
C LEU A 123 0.32 -16.37 -2.26
N ILE A 124 0.59 -15.12 -2.64
CA ILE A 124 0.40 -13.95 -1.79
C ILE A 124 -0.80 -13.17 -2.31
N ILE A 125 -1.75 -12.89 -1.43
CA ILE A 125 -2.90 -12.04 -1.73
C ILE A 125 -2.82 -10.78 -0.89
N THR A 126 -2.99 -9.61 -1.52
CA THR A 126 -3.20 -8.35 -0.79
C THR A 126 -4.67 -7.95 -0.81
N SER A 127 -5.18 -7.44 0.31
CA SER A 127 -6.60 -7.07 0.48
C SER A 127 -6.78 -5.96 1.52
N ASN A 128 -7.95 -5.33 1.54
CA ASN A 128 -8.24 -4.29 2.55
C ASN A 128 -8.67 -4.88 3.91
N LYS A 129 -9.17 -6.10 3.93
CA LYS A 129 -9.51 -6.87 5.12
C LYS A 129 -9.05 -8.31 4.95
N GLN A 130 -9.05 -9.09 6.03
CA GLN A 130 -8.61 -10.47 5.96
C GLN A 130 -9.48 -11.28 4.97
N ILE A 131 -8.86 -12.20 4.23
CA ILE A 131 -9.54 -12.98 3.19
C ILE A 131 -10.70 -13.80 3.77
N VAL A 132 -10.63 -14.21 5.01
CA VAL A 132 -11.68 -14.94 5.72
C VAL A 132 -12.91 -14.09 6.06
N ASP A 133 -12.79 -12.76 6.03
CA ASP A 133 -13.88 -11.81 6.27
C ASP A 133 -14.71 -11.53 5.02
N PHE A 134 -14.27 -12.02 3.86
CA PHE A 134 -15.07 -11.98 2.64
C PHE A 134 -16.10 -13.11 2.65
N LYS A 135 -17.29 -12.82 2.14
CA LYS A 135 -18.36 -13.80 1.95
C LYS A 135 -18.50 -14.06 0.45
N PHE A 136 -18.02 -15.21 0.02
CA PHE A 136 -18.17 -15.69 -1.35
C PHE A 136 -19.41 -16.56 -1.47
N LYS A 137 -20.00 -16.60 -2.68
CA LYS A 137 -21.16 -17.47 -2.99
C LYS A 137 -20.74 -18.94 -3.06
N LEU A 138 -19.48 -19.20 -3.42
CA LEU A 138 -18.92 -20.53 -3.54
C LEU A 138 -18.37 -20.99 -2.19
N ASP A 139 -19.04 -21.95 -1.55
CA ASP A 139 -18.66 -22.46 -0.22
C ASP A 139 -17.26 -23.09 -0.21
N ASP A 140 -16.87 -23.74 -1.30
CA ASP A 140 -15.52 -24.30 -1.45
C ASP A 140 -14.45 -23.21 -1.40
N LEU A 141 -14.70 -22.04 -1.98
CA LEU A 141 -13.80 -20.92 -1.92
C LEU A 141 -13.69 -20.36 -0.49
N ASN A 142 -14.82 -20.23 0.22
CA ASN A 142 -14.84 -19.82 1.63
C ASN A 142 -14.01 -20.79 2.51
N SER A 143 -14.14 -22.09 2.25
CA SER A 143 -13.37 -23.13 2.97
C SER A 143 -11.87 -23.00 2.71
N ARG A 144 -11.45 -22.74 1.47
CA ARG A 144 -10.04 -22.57 1.10
C ARG A 144 -9.43 -21.29 1.67
N CYS A 145 -10.22 -20.24 1.83
CA CYS A 145 -9.75 -18.99 2.47
C CYS A 145 -9.25 -19.22 3.91
N LYS A 146 -9.74 -20.24 4.61
CA LYS A 146 -9.27 -20.62 5.96
C LYS A 146 -7.86 -21.22 5.98
N ASN A 147 -7.34 -21.63 4.83
CA ASN A 147 -6.00 -22.22 4.72
C ASN A 147 -4.89 -21.17 4.60
N PHE A 148 -5.23 -19.88 4.52
CA PHE A 148 -4.25 -18.81 4.44
C PHE A 148 -3.58 -18.52 5.78
N ILE A 149 -2.30 -18.16 5.74
CA ILE A 149 -1.65 -17.42 6.83
C ILE A 149 -2.18 -15.99 6.74
N LEU A 150 -2.79 -15.51 7.81
CA LEU A 150 -3.41 -14.19 7.85
C LEU A 150 -2.45 -13.19 8.51
N LEU A 151 -2.04 -12.18 7.77
CA LEU A 151 -1.20 -11.08 8.24
C LEU A 151 -1.95 -9.76 8.06
N ASN A 152 -1.96 -8.94 9.09
CA ASN A 152 -2.57 -7.63 9.02
C ASN A 152 -1.54 -6.54 9.27
N ILE A 153 -1.42 -5.58 8.36
CA ILE A 153 -0.65 -4.36 8.63
C ILE A 153 -1.52 -3.50 9.55
N ASN A 154 -1.03 -3.28 10.76
CA ASN A 154 -1.74 -2.53 11.80
C ASN A 154 -1.75 -1.02 11.47
N LYS A 155 -2.56 -0.26 12.21
CA LYS A 155 -2.52 1.20 12.15
C LYS A 155 -1.10 1.71 12.42
N PRO A 156 -0.68 2.79 11.76
CA PRO A 156 0.68 3.29 11.90
C PRO A 156 0.95 3.76 13.33
N ASP A 157 2.11 3.39 13.86
CA ASP A 157 2.65 3.93 15.11
C ASP A 157 3.33 5.28 14.88
N ASP A 158 3.73 5.95 15.98
CA ASP A 158 4.31 7.30 15.90
C ASP A 158 5.60 7.33 15.09
N GLU A 159 6.42 6.27 15.17
CA GLU A 159 7.67 6.15 14.41
C GLU A 159 7.38 6.05 12.91
N LEU A 160 6.41 5.23 12.52
CA LEU A 160 6.02 5.08 11.12
C LEU A 160 5.39 6.36 10.58
N ILE A 161 4.52 7.04 11.35
CA ILE A 161 3.93 8.32 10.94
C ILE A 161 5.04 9.35 10.70
N PHE A 162 6.01 9.46 11.62
CA PHE A 162 7.15 10.35 11.48
C PHE A 162 7.94 10.05 10.20
N ALA A 163 8.28 8.78 9.96
CA ALA A 163 9.03 8.35 8.80
C ALA A 163 8.27 8.61 7.49
N LEU A 164 6.95 8.35 7.44
CA LEU A 164 6.12 8.60 6.28
C LEU A 164 6.04 10.09 5.94
N ILE A 165 5.85 10.96 6.94
CA ILE A 165 5.82 12.42 6.73
C ILE A 165 7.18 12.90 6.23
N LEU A 166 8.26 12.53 6.92
CA LEU A 166 9.61 12.94 6.56
C LEU A 166 9.96 12.53 5.13
N LYS A 167 9.72 11.26 4.78
CA LYS A 167 9.99 10.74 3.43
C LYS A 167 9.21 11.50 2.37
N ASN A 168 7.88 11.57 2.52
CA ASN A 168 7.03 12.18 1.49
C ASN A 168 7.32 13.68 1.28
N LEU A 169 7.70 14.40 2.33
CA LEU A 169 8.13 15.80 2.21
C LEU A 169 9.51 15.91 1.57
N SER A 170 10.44 15.02 1.92
CA SER A 170 11.77 14.96 1.30
C SER A 170 11.71 14.65 -0.19
N ASP A 171 10.85 13.73 -0.60
CA ASP A 171 10.63 13.39 -2.02
C ASP A 171 10.12 14.63 -2.82
N LYS A 172 9.45 15.56 -2.15
CA LYS A 172 9.01 16.84 -2.70
C LYS A 172 10.03 17.98 -2.49
N GLN A 173 11.23 17.68 -1.99
CA GLN A 173 12.28 18.65 -1.67
C GLN A 173 11.85 19.68 -0.59
N ILE A 174 10.91 19.28 0.26
CA ILE A 174 10.43 20.10 1.38
C ILE A 174 11.14 19.65 2.64
N SER A 175 11.89 20.57 3.25
CA SER A 175 12.51 20.36 4.57
C SER A 175 11.62 20.90 5.67
N LEU A 176 11.32 20.07 6.67
CA LEU A 176 10.53 20.45 7.84
C LEU A 176 11.31 20.13 9.12
N ASP A 177 11.27 21.06 10.10
CA ASP A 177 11.90 20.84 11.41
C ASP A 177 11.25 19.63 12.12
N ASN A 178 12.07 18.79 12.73
CA ASN A 178 11.62 17.62 13.51
C ASN A 178 10.61 17.98 14.62
N LYS A 179 10.70 19.20 15.18
CA LYS A 179 9.72 19.69 16.16
C LYS A 179 8.33 19.83 15.55
N LEU A 180 8.26 20.31 14.30
CA LEU A 180 6.99 20.45 13.58
C LEU A 180 6.44 19.08 13.16
N ILE A 181 7.29 18.14 12.72
CA ILE A 181 6.88 16.77 12.43
C ILE A 181 6.32 16.11 13.70
N ASN A 182 6.99 16.22 14.83
CA ASN A 182 6.51 15.69 16.11
C ASN A 182 5.20 16.35 16.58
N TYR A 183 4.98 17.62 16.26
CA TYR A 183 3.70 18.29 16.50
C TYR A 183 2.58 17.64 15.69
N ILE A 184 2.82 17.31 14.42
CA ILE A 184 1.87 16.64 13.52
C ILE A 184 1.57 15.22 14.03
N VAL A 185 2.61 14.42 14.32
CA VAL A 185 2.49 13.02 14.79
C VAL A 185 1.55 12.88 15.98
N LYS A 186 1.59 13.85 16.91
CA LYS A 186 0.74 13.84 18.12
C LYS A 186 -0.73 14.19 17.86
N ARG A 187 -1.08 14.72 16.67
CA ARG A 187 -2.41 15.28 16.38
C ARG A 187 -3.11 14.65 15.20
N ILE A 188 -2.34 14.04 14.31
CA ILE A 188 -2.89 13.42 13.11
C ILE A 188 -3.63 12.12 13.46
N ASP A 189 -4.73 11.85 12.75
CA ASP A 189 -5.41 10.56 12.86
C ASP A 189 -4.49 9.41 12.43
N ARG A 190 -4.48 8.32 13.21
CA ARG A 190 -3.68 7.14 12.95
C ARG A 190 -4.30 6.26 11.86
N SER A 191 -4.43 6.82 10.67
CA SER A 191 -4.88 6.16 9.45
C SER A 191 -3.93 6.52 8.31
N TYR A 192 -3.52 5.54 7.53
CA TYR A 192 -2.64 5.76 6.38
C TYR A 192 -3.26 6.75 5.39
N GLY A 193 -4.56 6.62 5.10
CA GLY A 193 -5.27 7.53 4.22
C GLY A 193 -5.21 8.97 4.72
N LYS A 194 -5.47 9.19 6.02
CA LYS A 194 -5.43 10.54 6.62
C LYS A 194 -4.04 11.17 6.61
N ILE A 195 -3.00 10.35 6.79
CA ILE A 195 -1.61 10.83 6.70
C ILE A 195 -1.30 11.31 5.27
N PHE A 196 -1.69 10.55 4.24
CA PHE A 196 -1.49 10.95 2.85
C PHE A 196 -2.33 12.18 2.48
N ASP A 197 -3.60 12.24 2.90
CA ASP A 197 -4.46 13.41 2.71
C ASP A 197 -3.84 14.67 3.34
N PHE A 198 -3.29 14.54 4.55
CA PHE A 198 -2.61 15.63 5.23
C PHE A 198 -1.37 16.10 4.46
N ILE A 199 -0.51 15.17 4.02
CA ILE A 199 0.71 15.49 3.25
C ILE A 199 0.34 16.21 1.94
N TYR A 200 -0.71 15.77 1.28
CA TYR A 200 -1.21 16.44 0.07
C TYR A 200 -1.73 17.84 0.39
N LYS A 201 -2.53 18.00 1.43
CA LYS A 201 -3.14 19.27 1.85
C LYS A 201 -2.10 20.30 2.27
N ILE A 202 -1.07 19.89 3.02
CA ILE A 202 0.00 20.80 3.46
C ILE A 202 0.83 21.32 2.27
N ASP A 203 1.11 20.47 1.29
CA ASP A 203 1.79 20.82 0.05
C ASP A 203 0.96 21.83 -0.78
N GLU A 204 -0.32 21.53 -0.98
CA GLU A 204 -1.25 22.41 -1.69
C GLU A 204 -1.36 23.80 -1.02
N LEU A 205 -1.46 23.84 0.31
CA LEU A 205 -1.53 25.10 1.06
C LEU A 205 -0.24 25.92 0.95
N SER A 206 0.93 25.24 1.00
CA SER A 206 2.23 25.89 0.83
C SER A 206 2.36 26.53 -0.56
N LEU A 207 1.99 25.79 -1.60
CA LEU A 207 2.00 26.28 -2.98
C LEU A 207 1.02 27.45 -3.19
N LYS A 208 -0.23 27.33 -2.73
CA LYS A 208 -1.24 28.39 -2.86
C LYS A 208 -0.84 29.67 -2.15
N LYS A 209 -0.18 29.56 -1.01
CA LYS A 209 0.24 30.73 -0.22
C LYS A 209 1.63 31.25 -0.59
N MET A 210 2.34 30.55 -1.48
CA MET A 210 3.74 30.83 -1.86
C MET A 210 4.63 31.02 -0.63
N LYS A 211 4.48 30.14 0.38
CA LYS A 211 5.20 30.20 1.65
C LYS A 211 5.74 28.83 2.03
N SER A 212 6.88 28.84 2.73
CA SER A 212 7.39 27.63 3.40
C SER A 212 6.38 27.13 4.44
N ILE A 213 6.39 25.83 4.68
CA ILE A 213 5.50 25.18 5.65
C ILE A 213 5.91 25.63 7.06
N ASP A 214 5.02 26.35 7.72
CA ASP A 214 5.11 26.81 9.09
C ASP A 214 4.01 26.21 9.98
N LEU A 215 4.05 26.49 11.28
CA LEU A 215 3.06 26.00 12.23
C LEU A 215 1.61 26.43 11.87
N LYS A 216 1.45 27.61 11.23
CA LYS A 216 0.12 28.10 10.82
C LYS A 216 -0.47 27.27 9.69
N ILE A 217 0.35 26.92 8.68
CA ILE A 217 -0.05 26.03 7.58
C ILE A 217 -0.38 24.64 8.11
N ILE A 218 0.44 24.12 9.05
CA ILE A 218 0.21 22.81 9.68
C ILE A 218 -1.13 22.78 10.43
N LYS A 219 -1.42 23.78 11.26
CA LYS A 219 -2.69 23.87 11.99
C LYS A 219 -3.89 23.91 11.04
N GLU A 220 -3.83 24.74 10.01
CA GLU A 220 -4.87 24.83 9.00
C GLU A 220 -5.08 23.52 8.24
N ALA A 221 -3.98 22.78 7.98
CA ALA A 221 -4.07 21.46 7.35
C ALA A 221 -4.69 20.40 8.29
N LEU A 222 -4.41 20.49 9.60
CA LEU A 222 -5.03 19.64 10.63
C LEU A 222 -6.50 19.98 10.89
N GLY A 223 -6.95 21.20 10.51
CA GLY A 223 -8.31 21.68 10.78
C GLY A 223 -8.45 22.38 12.15
N GLU A 224 -7.33 22.90 12.69
CA GLU A 224 -7.23 23.69 13.93
C GLU A 224 -7.28 25.19 13.65
#